data_b4b6a74ad40526e2a7e5c1a8258023e2
#
_entry.id   b4b6a74ad40526e2a7e5c1a8258023e2
#
_cell.length_a   1.000
_cell.length_b   1.000
_cell.length_c   1.000
_cell.angle_alpha   90.00
_cell.angle_beta   90.00
_cell.angle_gamma   90.00
#
_symmetry.space_group_name_H-M   'P 1'
#
loop_
_entity.id
_entity.type
_entity.pdbx_description
1 polymer ?
#
loop_
_entity_poly.entity_id
_entity_poly.type
_entity_poly.pdbx_seq_one_letter_code
_entity_poly.pdbx_strand_id
1 'polypeptide(L)'
;IAVIQILAQLQRFDLAALGADNPVAWHLLAESERLAFADRAAFVGDPDFVQVPTAGLIDAGYIRARGELISASSTMAKVSAGRPRGAPPRKAGTSNEVPSTSHFSAVDARGNVAALTSTVEGSFGSGLISGGFVLNNELTDFDFVPVVDGVPVANRVQPGKRPRSSMTPTIVYDAKGHVLLSVGAAGGPTIPAQVAKSIIAVIDWKKPVQDAIALPVMMVFGDRLIVESSPQGAPLAAMIPALKALGHSEITVTALPYKANGIERVTGGWRGGADPRSEGVALGL
;
A
#
# COMPACT_ATOMS: atom_id res chain seq x y z
N ILE A 1 2.06 -2.35 8.52
CA ILE A 1 3.20 -1.44 8.79
C ILE A 1 3.31 -0.39 7.70
N ALA A 2 3.46 -0.76 6.42
CA ALA A 2 3.70 0.21 5.34
C ALA A 2 2.62 1.31 5.27
N VAL A 3 1.33 0.95 5.29
CA VAL A 3 0.22 1.93 5.26
C VAL A 3 0.30 2.89 6.46
N ILE A 4 0.58 2.37 7.67
CA ILE A 4 0.74 3.21 8.87
C ILE A 4 1.90 4.19 8.69
N GLN A 5 3.04 3.73 8.19
CA GLN A 5 4.21 4.57 7.96
C GLN A 5 3.92 5.66 6.93
N ILE A 6 3.31 5.29 5.78
CA ILE A 6 2.93 6.25 4.74
C ILE A 6 2.05 7.35 5.31
N LEU A 7 0.94 6.98 5.95
CA LEU A 7 -0.01 7.95 6.49
C LEU A 7 0.60 8.83 7.59
N ALA A 8 1.34 8.23 8.53
CA ALA A 8 1.88 8.97 9.67
C ALA A 8 3.07 9.88 9.31
N GLN A 9 3.89 9.53 8.31
CA GLN A 9 4.92 10.42 7.77
C GLN A 9 4.32 11.66 7.11
N LEU A 10 3.14 11.52 6.50
CA LEU A 10 2.45 12.60 5.80
C LEU A 10 1.68 13.55 6.72
N GLN A 11 1.43 13.21 7.98
CA GLN A 11 0.71 14.06 8.94
C GLN A 11 1.32 15.46 9.14
N ARG A 12 2.59 15.65 8.80
CA ARG A 12 3.26 16.97 8.88
C ARG A 12 2.89 17.93 7.75
N PHE A 13 2.18 17.47 6.73
CA PHE A 13 1.77 18.25 5.57
C PHE A 13 0.25 18.44 5.56
N ASP A 14 -0.19 19.59 5.11
CA ASP A 14 -1.62 19.87 4.94
C ASP A 14 -2.11 19.32 3.59
N LEU A 15 -2.34 18.00 3.55
CA LEU A 15 -2.84 17.32 2.35
C LEU A 15 -4.24 17.80 1.98
N ALA A 16 -5.04 18.24 2.96
CA ALA A 16 -6.37 18.75 2.71
C ALA A 16 -6.33 20.06 1.89
N ALA A 17 -5.41 20.97 2.24
CA ALA A 17 -5.21 22.21 1.50
C ALA A 17 -4.60 21.97 0.11
N LEU A 18 -3.74 20.96 -0.05
CA LEU A 18 -3.15 20.63 -1.36
C LEU A 18 -4.20 20.07 -2.34
N GLY A 19 -5.03 19.14 -1.88
CA GLY A 19 -6.01 18.47 -2.74
C GLY A 19 -5.39 17.45 -3.72
N ALA A 20 -6.26 16.66 -4.36
CA ALA A 20 -5.86 15.60 -5.29
C ALA A 20 -5.34 16.12 -6.64
N ASP A 21 -5.65 17.35 -7.01
CA ASP A 21 -5.26 17.97 -8.28
C ASP A 21 -3.91 18.69 -8.22
N ASN A 22 -3.22 18.61 -7.07
CA ASN A 22 -1.92 19.25 -6.87
C ASN A 22 -0.78 18.22 -7.00
N PRO A 23 0.17 18.39 -7.92
CA PRO A 23 1.28 17.47 -8.09
C PRO A 23 2.17 17.31 -6.84
N VAL A 24 2.21 18.32 -5.95
CA VAL A 24 2.95 18.22 -4.68
C VAL A 24 2.33 17.16 -3.76
N ALA A 25 1.01 17.01 -3.75
CA ALA A 25 0.37 15.96 -2.94
C ALA A 25 0.81 14.55 -3.39
N TRP A 26 0.87 14.31 -4.68
CA TRP A 26 1.34 13.05 -5.24
C TRP A 26 2.86 12.84 -5.04
N HIS A 27 3.63 13.91 -5.16
CA HIS A 27 5.06 13.87 -4.82
C HIS A 27 5.29 13.45 -3.36
N LEU A 28 4.59 14.06 -2.42
CA LEU A 28 4.69 13.73 -1.00
C LEU A 28 4.29 12.26 -0.72
N LEU A 29 3.22 11.79 -1.38
CA LEU A 29 2.81 10.40 -1.29
C LEU A 29 3.92 9.46 -1.81
N ALA A 30 4.49 9.75 -2.98
CA ALA A 30 5.59 8.99 -3.55
C ALA A 30 6.81 8.93 -2.62
N GLU A 31 7.23 10.06 -2.05
CA GLU A 31 8.38 10.11 -1.14
C GLU A 31 8.12 9.33 0.15
N SER A 32 6.89 9.38 0.67
CA SER A 32 6.50 8.59 1.84
C SER A 32 6.48 7.08 1.53
N GLU A 33 5.98 6.69 0.37
CA GLU A 33 6.02 5.30 -0.10
C GLU A 33 7.47 4.80 -0.23
N ARG A 34 8.39 5.58 -0.79
CA ARG A 34 9.83 5.23 -0.91
C ARG A 34 10.41 4.85 0.45
N LEU A 35 10.14 5.64 1.49
CA LEU A 35 10.61 5.37 2.84
C LEU A 35 9.98 4.12 3.45
N ALA A 36 8.66 3.98 3.34
CA ALA A 36 7.93 2.84 3.90
C ALA A 36 8.29 1.52 3.21
N PHE A 37 8.44 1.52 1.89
CA PHE A 37 8.83 0.32 1.15
C PHE A 37 10.30 -0.05 1.36
N ALA A 38 11.20 0.90 1.57
CA ALA A 38 12.57 0.61 1.96
C ALA A 38 12.64 -0.11 3.32
N ASP A 39 11.87 0.36 4.30
CA ASP A 39 11.77 -0.29 5.61
C ASP A 39 11.11 -1.68 5.50
N ARG A 40 10.03 -1.80 4.72
CA ARG A 40 9.35 -3.07 4.45
C ARG A 40 10.29 -4.10 3.85
N ALA A 41 11.05 -3.71 2.82
CA ALA A 41 11.99 -4.59 2.14
C ALA A 41 13.11 -5.10 3.05
N ALA A 42 13.55 -4.30 3.99
CA ALA A 42 14.62 -4.68 4.91
C ALA A 42 14.14 -5.54 6.09
N PHE A 43 12.98 -5.19 6.70
CA PHE A 43 12.64 -5.69 8.02
C PHE A 43 11.41 -6.60 8.07
N VAL A 44 10.53 -6.58 7.07
CA VAL A 44 9.28 -7.35 7.13
C VAL A 44 9.47 -8.76 6.57
N GLY A 45 9.09 -9.74 7.37
CA GLY A 45 9.11 -11.17 7.05
C GLY A 45 8.28 -11.92 8.08
N ASP A 46 8.29 -13.25 8.05
CA ASP A 46 7.56 -14.08 9.01
C ASP A 46 8.13 -13.91 10.42
N PRO A 47 7.35 -13.36 11.40
CA PRO A 47 7.84 -13.10 12.74
C PRO A 47 8.20 -14.36 13.53
N ASP A 48 7.72 -15.54 13.14
CA ASP A 48 8.09 -16.81 13.77
C ASP A 48 9.51 -17.25 13.39
N PHE A 49 10.09 -16.66 12.32
CA PHE A 49 11.41 -17.01 11.78
C PHE A 49 12.42 -15.87 11.83
N VAL A 50 11.96 -14.63 11.84
CA VAL A 50 12.83 -13.46 11.86
C VAL A 50 12.32 -12.41 12.84
N GLN A 51 13.23 -11.77 13.55
CA GLN A 51 12.86 -10.63 14.37
C GLN A 51 12.41 -9.47 13.48
N VAL A 52 11.10 -9.19 13.48
CA VAL A 52 10.50 -8.01 12.86
C VAL A 52 10.37 -6.92 13.93
N PRO A 53 11.04 -5.77 13.80
CA PRO A 53 11.01 -4.72 14.83
C PRO A 53 9.71 -3.89 14.74
N THR A 54 8.55 -4.55 14.84
CA THR A 54 7.22 -3.96 14.60
C THR A 54 7.00 -2.71 15.45
N ALA A 55 7.25 -2.79 16.76
CA ALA A 55 7.09 -1.65 17.66
C ALA A 55 8.01 -0.47 17.30
N GLY A 56 9.23 -0.74 16.83
CA GLY A 56 10.15 0.29 16.37
C GLY A 56 9.75 0.91 15.04
N LEU A 57 9.21 0.10 14.11
CA LEU A 57 8.75 0.57 12.80
C LEU A 57 7.51 1.48 12.87
N ILE A 58 6.66 1.31 13.90
CA ILE A 58 5.49 2.15 14.13
C ILE A 58 5.67 3.15 15.29
N ASP A 59 6.88 3.27 15.83
CA ASP A 59 7.20 4.26 16.87
C ASP A 59 7.04 5.68 16.32
N ALA A 60 6.33 6.53 17.05
CA ALA A 60 6.01 7.89 16.61
C ALA A 60 7.26 8.76 16.40
N GLY A 61 8.29 8.59 17.22
CA GLY A 61 9.56 9.29 17.08
C GLY A 61 10.32 8.84 15.83
N TYR A 62 10.35 7.53 15.58
CA TYR A 62 10.94 6.97 14.37
C TYR A 62 10.23 7.45 13.11
N ILE A 63 8.89 7.36 13.06
CA ILE A 63 8.09 7.79 11.90
C ILE A 63 8.30 9.28 11.63
N ARG A 64 8.31 10.12 12.68
CA ARG A 64 8.58 11.55 12.55
C ARG A 64 9.95 11.81 11.94
N ALA A 65 11.00 11.19 12.45
CA ALA A 65 12.35 11.32 11.93
C ALA A 65 12.45 10.88 10.46
N ARG A 66 11.72 9.83 10.06
CA ARG A 66 11.62 9.42 8.65
C ARG A 66 10.89 10.48 7.83
N GLY A 67 9.75 10.98 8.31
CA GLY A 67 8.96 12.02 7.64
C GLY A 67 9.72 13.34 7.45
N GLU A 68 10.65 13.68 8.35
CA GLU A 68 11.51 14.88 8.24
C GLU A 68 12.46 14.83 7.04
N LEU A 69 12.72 13.66 6.47
CA LEU A 69 13.49 13.52 5.23
C LEU A 69 12.70 13.96 3.99
N ILE A 70 11.38 14.01 4.07
CA ILE A 70 10.51 14.37 2.95
C ILE A 70 10.49 15.90 2.81
N SER A 71 10.83 16.38 1.61
CA SER A 71 10.71 17.79 1.21
C SER A 71 9.50 17.96 0.29
N ALA A 72 8.76 19.05 0.39
CA ALA A 72 7.67 19.37 -0.55
C ALA A 72 8.17 19.92 -1.91
N SER A 73 9.46 20.22 -2.02
CA SER A 73 10.03 20.89 -3.18
C SER A 73 11.05 20.07 -3.96
N SER A 74 11.43 18.88 -3.45
CA SER A 74 12.43 18.04 -4.12
C SER A 74 12.42 16.61 -3.62
N THR A 75 12.73 15.66 -4.52
CA THR A 75 12.90 14.25 -4.17
C THR A 75 14.14 14.02 -3.31
N MET A 76 14.09 12.99 -2.45
CA MET A 76 15.27 12.47 -1.78
C MET A 76 16.22 11.83 -2.80
N ALA A 77 17.51 12.17 -2.75
CA ALA A 77 18.52 11.67 -3.69
C ALA A 77 18.68 10.14 -3.63
N LYS A 78 18.63 9.58 -2.44
CA LYS A 78 18.71 8.12 -2.20
C LYS A 78 17.88 7.75 -0.99
N VAL A 79 17.08 6.69 -1.13
CA VAL A 79 16.29 6.14 -0.02
C VAL A 79 16.85 4.78 0.38
N SER A 80 16.96 4.58 1.68
CA SER A 80 17.32 3.32 2.30
C SER A 80 16.46 3.07 3.54
N ALA A 81 16.43 1.83 4.00
CA ALA A 81 15.80 1.50 5.26
C ALA A 81 16.42 2.30 6.41
N GLY A 82 15.58 2.71 7.35
CA GLY A 82 16.03 3.41 8.55
C GLY A 82 16.60 2.45 9.60
N ARG A 83 16.65 2.92 10.86
CA ARG A 83 17.12 2.14 12.00
C ARG A 83 16.07 2.18 13.12
N PRO A 84 14.94 1.47 12.97
CA PRO A 84 13.94 1.42 14.01
C PRO A 84 14.48 0.72 15.24
N ARG A 85 14.01 1.10 16.42
CA ARG A 85 14.44 0.45 17.69
C ARG A 85 14.16 -1.05 17.63
N GLY A 86 15.14 -1.84 18.03
CA GLY A 86 15.08 -3.30 18.03
C GLY A 86 15.33 -3.95 16.67
N ALA A 87 15.70 -3.16 15.64
CA ALA A 87 16.05 -3.71 14.35
C ALA A 87 17.41 -4.43 14.39
N PRO A 88 17.48 -5.69 13.96
CA PRO A 88 18.74 -6.35 13.67
C PRO A 88 19.36 -5.77 12.38
N PRO A 89 20.67 -5.97 12.14
CA PRO A 89 21.28 -5.68 10.86
C PRO A 89 20.55 -6.42 9.75
N ARG A 90 20.06 -5.70 8.71
CA ARG A 90 19.33 -6.25 7.58
C ARG A 90 19.68 -5.51 6.28
N LYS A 91 19.55 -6.22 5.17
CA LYS A 91 19.57 -5.69 3.81
C LYS A 91 18.21 -5.86 3.17
N ALA A 92 17.85 -4.95 2.28
CA ALA A 92 16.63 -5.06 1.50
C ALA A 92 16.70 -6.27 0.57
N GLY A 93 15.60 -7.02 0.51
CA GLY A 93 15.38 -8.06 -0.48
C GLY A 93 14.69 -7.52 -1.71
N THR A 94 14.57 -8.37 -2.74
CA THR A 94 13.95 -8.05 -4.04
C THR A 94 12.94 -9.12 -4.42
N SER A 95 11.81 -9.20 -3.69
CA SER A 95 10.72 -10.12 -4.07
C SER A 95 9.91 -9.56 -5.23
N ASN A 96 9.46 -10.45 -6.12
CA ASN A 96 8.54 -10.15 -7.21
C ASN A 96 7.15 -10.70 -6.84
N GLU A 97 6.33 -9.89 -6.18
CA GLU A 97 4.95 -10.26 -5.87
C GLU A 97 4.09 -10.20 -7.16
N VAL A 98 3.30 -11.25 -7.41
CA VAL A 98 2.41 -11.34 -8.58
C VAL A 98 1.04 -10.74 -8.24
N PRO A 99 0.46 -9.90 -9.10
CA PRO A 99 -0.80 -9.22 -8.81
C PRO A 99 -2.03 -10.07 -9.15
N SER A 100 -2.54 -10.85 -8.20
CA SER A 100 -3.81 -11.59 -8.38
C SER A 100 -4.46 -11.88 -7.03
N THR A 101 -5.23 -10.96 -6.55
CA THR A 101 -5.84 -10.95 -5.22
C THR A 101 -7.28 -10.47 -5.34
N SER A 102 -8.09 -10.70 -4.33
CA SER A 102 -9.43 -10.10 -4.20
C SER A 102 -9.60 -9.53 -2.79
N HIS A 103 -10.34 -8.42 -2.70
CA HIS A 103 -10.73 -7.83 -1.44
C HIS A 103 -12.24 -7.66 -1.38
N PHE A 104 -12.81 -7.84 -0.20
CA PHE A 104 -14.18 -7.43 0.09
C PHE A 104 -14.30 -6.79 1.48
N SER A 105 -15.21 -5.84 1.59
CA SER A 105 -15.68 -5.27 2.84
C SER A 105 -17.17 -5.54 2.99
N ALA A 106 -17.63 -5.83 4.20
CA ALA A 106 -19.03 -6.00 4.52
C ALA A 106 -19.37 -5.28 5.81
N VAL A 107 -20.60 -4.77 5.91
CA VAL A 107 -21.13 -4.14 7.11
C VAL A 107 -22.55 -4.66 7.36
N ASP A 108 -22.86 -5.04 8.61
CA ASP A 108 -24.20 -5.46 8.99
C ASP A 108 -25.05 -4.28 9.51
N ALA A 109 -26.34 -4.54 9.72
CA ALA A 109 -27.28 -3.54 10.24
C ALA A 109 -26.92 -3.03 11.67
N ARG A 110 -26.07 -3.74 12.40
CA ARG A 110 -25.57 -3.35 13.71
C ARG A 110 -24.29 -2.52 13.64
N GLY A 111 -23.73 -2.35 12.45
CA GLY A 111 -22.47 -1.63 12.22
C GLY A 111 -21.21 -2.47 12.48
N ASN A 112 -21.33 -3.80 12.58
CA ASN A 112 -20.15 -4.65 12.58
C ASN A 112 -19.56 -4.65 11.17
N VAL A 113 -18.23 -4.55 11.08
CA VAL A 113 -17.52 -4.46 9.81
C VAL A 113 -16.52 -5.61 9.68
N ALA A 114 -16.51 -6.23 8.52
CA ALA A 114 -15.51 -7.20 8.12
C ALA A 114 -14.76 -6.69 6.88
N ALA A 115 -13.42 -6.82 6.91
CA ALA A 115 -12.55 -6.53 5.79
C ALA A 115 -11.67 -7.77 5.54
N LEU A 116 -11.77 -8.37 4.36
CA LEU A 116 -11.01 -9.56 4.00
C LEU A 116 -10.32 -9.38 2.65
N THR A 117 -9.01 -9.62 2.65
CA THR A 117 -8.22 -9.76 1.43
C THR A 117 -7.75 -11.21 1.33
N SER A 118 -8.00 -11.85 0.20
CA SER A 118 -7.69 -13.26 -0.04
C SER A 118 -7.05 -13.44 -1.41
N THR A 119 -6.14 -14.40 -1.52
CA THR A 119 -5.39 -14.64 -2.75
C THR A 119 -5.02 -16.11 -2.91
N VAL A 120 -4.78 -16.50 -4.15
CA VAL A 120 -4.03 -17.71 -4.52
C VAL A 120 -2.72 -17.35 -5.21
N GLU A 121 -2.33 -16.08 -5.15
CA GLU A 121 -1.17 -15.38 -5.75
C GLU A 121 -1.33 -15.22 -7.26
N GLY A 122 -0.97 -16.18 -8.10
CA GLY A 122 -1.24 -16.13 -9.55
C GLY A 122 -2.72 -16.39 -9.89
N SER A 123 -3.15 -16.06 -11.11
CA SER A 123 -4.57 -16.20 -11.54
C SER A 123 -5.14 -17.60 -11.35
N PHE A 124 -4.31 -18.63 -11.45
CA PHE A 124 -4.66 -20.03 -11.17
C PHE A 124 -3.72 -20.64 -10.11
N GLY A 125 -3.14 -19.81 -9.25
CA GLY A 125 -2.23 -20.22 -8.20
C GLY A 125 -1.10 -21.11 -8.73
N SER A 126 -0.88 -22.27 -8.10
CA SER A 126 0.11 -23.26 -8.52
C SER A 126 -0.35 -24.14 -9.70
N GLY A 127 -1.60 -23.97 -10.18
CA GLY A 127 -2.20 -24.87 -11.17
C GLY A 127 -2.66 -26.22 -10.58
N LEU A 128 -2.45 -26.46 -9.29
CA LEU A 128 -2.88 -27.69 -8.60
C LEU A 128 -4.24 -27.47 -7.93
N ILE A 129 -5.04 -28.55 -7.88
CA ILE A 129 -6.34 -28.56 -7.22
C ILE A 129 -6.35 -29.62 -6.13
N SER A 130 -6.85 -29.28 -4.94
CA SER A 130 -7.07 -30.22 -3.85
C SER A 130 -8.36 -29.86 -3.10
N GLY A 131 -9.17 -30.84 -2.76
CA GLY A 131 -10.43 -30.61 -2.04
C GLY A 131 -11.41 -29.67 -2.73
N GLY A 132 -11.35 -29.52 -4.07
CA GLY A 132 -12.16 -28.59 -4.84
C GLY A 132 -11.64 -27.15 -4.89
N PHE A 133 -10.45 -26.88 -4.35
CA PHE A 133 -9.81 -25.56 -4.33
C PHE A 133 -8.55 -25.52 -5.20
N VAL A 134 -8.34 -24.40 -5.89
CA VAL A 134 -7.06 -24.09 -6.50
C VAL A 134 -6.06 -23.77 -5.39
N LEU A 135 -4.92 -24.46 -5.39
CA LEU A 135 -3.85 -24.18 -4.42
C LEU A 135 -3.05 -22.96 -4.83
N ASN A 136 -2.67 -22.13 -3.85
CA ASN A 136 -1.87 -20.93 -4.11
C ASN A 136 -0.44 -21.26 -4.57
N ASN A 137 0.23 -20.28 -5.14
CA ASN A 137 1.67 -20.28 -5.42
C ASN A 137 2.42 -19.21 -4.61
N GLU A 138 1.93 -18.88 -3.41
CA GLU A 138 2.42 -17.80 -2.56
C GLU A 138 3.91 -17.88 -2.23
N LEU A 139 4.53 -19.05 -2.35
CA LEU A 139 5.97 -19.22 -2.12
C LEU A 139 6.82 -18.40 -3.10
N THR A 140 6.27 -17.95 -4.22
CA THR A 140 6.95 -17.05 -5.16
C THR A 140 7.19 -15.65 -4.60
N ASP A 141 6.51 -15.27 -3.50
CA ASP A 141 6.69 -14.00 -2.79
C ASP A 141 7.94 -13.94 -1.92
N PHE A 142 8.65 -15.05 -1.75
CA PHE A 142 9.95 -15.02 -1.10
C PHE A 142 11.00 -14.26 -1.91
N ASP A 143 11.99 -13.70 -1.19
CA ASP A 143 13.23 -13.24 -1.78
C ASP A 143 14.12 -14.44 -2.10
N PHE A 144 14.38 -14.69 -3.39
CA PHE A 144 15.20 -15.82 -3.84
C PHE A 144 16.70 -15.59 -3.65
N VAL A 145 17.12 -14.35 -3.37
CA VAL A 145 18.49 -14.04 -2.94
C VAL A 145 18.52 -14.01 -1.41
N PRO A 146 18.95 -15.09 -0.74
CA PRO A 146 18.77 -15.21 0.72
C PRO A 146 19.73 -14.35 1.55
N VAL A 147 20.83 -13.91 0.95
CA VAL A 147 21.89 -13.13 1.59
C VAL A 147 22.35 -12.02 0.67
N VAL A 148 22.43 -10.80 1.16
CA VAL A 148 22.96 -9.63 0.45
C VAL A 148 24.11 -9.05 1.28
N ASP A 149 25.31 -8.92 0.69
CA ASP A 149 26.53 -8.44 1.35
C ASP A 149 26.83 -9.17 2.68
N GLY A 150 26.64 -10.48 2.71
CA GLY A 150 26.87 -11.32 3.91
C GLY A 150 25.76 -11.22 4.96
N VAL A 151 24.70 -10.44 4.75
CA VAL A 151 23.60 -10.23 5.70
C VAL A 151 22.35 -10.98 5.22
N PRO A 152 21.73 -11.81 6.06
CA PRO A 152 20.51 -12.53 5.69
C PRO A 152 19.33 -11.58 5.43
N VAL A 153 18.60 -11.82 4.32
CA VAL A 153 17.36 -11.09 3.99
C VAL A 153 16.21 -11.58 4.85
N ALA A 154 15.36 -10.67 5.33
CA ALA A 154 14.25 -11.00 6.22
C ALA A 154 13.26 -11.97 5.57
N ASN A 155 12.88 -11.72 4.33
CA ASN A 155 11.91 -12.51 3.57
C ASN A 155 12.54 -13.65 2.74
N ARG A 156 13.73 -14.15 3.09
CA ARG A 156 14.36 -15.28 2.42
C ARG A 156 13.60 -16.58 2.59
N VAL A 157 13.71 -17.49 1.63
CA VAL A 157 13.15 -18.85 1.71
C VAL A 157 13.73 -19.61 2.91
N GLN A 158 12.85 -20.27 3.67
CA GLN A 158 13.21 -21.24 4.72
C GLN A 158 12.09 -22.27 4.87
N PRO A 159 12.39 -23.55 5.20
CA PRO A 159 11.37 -24.56 5.46
C PRO A 159 10.37 -24.13 6.55
N GLY A 160 9.08 -24.30 6.31
CA GLY A 160 8.00 -23.96 7.24
C GLY A 160 7.69 -22.48 7.37
N LYS A 161 8.45 -21.58 6.76
CA LYS A 161 8.27 -20.13 6.79
C LYS A 161 7.20 -19.67 5.80
N ARG A 162 6.47 -18.64 6.18
CA ARG A 162 5.53 -17.92 5.31
C ARG A 162 6.24 -16.76 4.60
N PRO A 163 5.96 -16.49 3.32
CA PRO A 163 6.47 -15.29 2.65
C PRO A 163 5.79 -14.04 3.20
N ARG A 164 6.40 -12.90 2.94
CA ARG A 164 5.83 -11.58 3.21
C ARG A 164 4.68 -11.33 2.24
N SER A 165 3.56 -10.76 2.72
CA SER A 165 2.43 -10.35 1.90
C SER A 165 2.25 -8.84 1.88
N SER A 166 1.69 -8.31 0.79
CA SER A 166 1.26 -6.92 0.64
C SER A 166 -0.21 -6.69 1.01
N MET A 167 -0.97 -7.75 1.27
CA MET A 167 -2.39 -7.65 1.65
C MET A 167 -2.55 -6.81 2.93
N THR A 168 -3.36 -5.75 2.83
CA THR A 168 -3.58 -4.78 3.90
C THR A 168 -5.06 -4.41 4.02
N PRO A 169 -5.96 -5.36 4.35
CA PRO A 169 -7.33 -5.01 4.69
C PRO A 169 -7.31 -4.05 5.89
N THR A 170 -7.98 -2.89 5.75
CA THR A 170 -7.86 -1.79 6.72
C THR A 170 -9.23 -1.28 7.14
N ILE A 171 -9.42 -1.11 8.45
CA ILE A 171 -10.58 -0.44 9.04
C ILE A 171 -10.09 0.83 9.75
N VAL A 172 -10.66 1.97 9.39
CA VAL A 172 -10.34 3.28 9.96
C VAL A 172 -11.44 3.69 10.93
N TYR A 173 -11.05 4.13 12.12
CA TYR A 173 -11.95 4.60 13.17
C TYR A 173 -11.82 6.10 13.40
N ASP A 174 -12.90 6.73 13.82
CA ASP A 174 -12.85 8.10 14.36
C ASP A 174 -12.29 8.10 15.80
N ALA A 175 -12.07 9.31 16.34
CA ALA A 175 -11.57 9.47 17.70
C ALA A 175 -12.54 8.96 18.81
N LYS A 176 -13.79 8.64 18.44
CA LYS A 176 -14.80 8.08 19.34
C LYS A 176 -14.92 6.56 19.21
N GLY A 177 -14.10 5.94 18.34
CA GLY A 177 -14.11 4.51 18.10
C GLY A 177 -15.18 4.03 17.12
N HIS A 178 -15.84 4.91 16.39
CA HIS A 178 -16.77 4.51 15.34
C HIS A 178 -16.01 4.24 14.03
N VAL A 179 -16.43 3.21 13.30
CA VAL A 179 -15.89 2.96 11.96
C VAL A 179 -16.22 4.10 11.02
N LEU A 180 -15.21 4.65 10.37
CA LEU A 180 -15.33 5.65 9.29
C LEU A 180 -15.27 5.01 7.92
N LEU A 181 -14.32 4.09 7.73
CA LEU A 181 -13.99 3.51 6.44
C LEU A 181 -13.48 2.09 6.64
N SER A 182 -13.93 1.16 5.80
CA SER A 182 -13.28 -0.12 5.55
C SER A 182 -12.80 -0.12 4.11
N VAL A 183 -11.54 -0.43 3.87
CA VAL A 183 -10.95 -0.40 2.53
C VAL A 183 -9.84 -1.43 2.40
N GLY A 184 -9.72 -1.97 1.23
CA GLY A 184 -8.61 -2.82 0.84
C GLY A 184 -8.51 -2.92 -0.67
N ALA A 185 -7.48 -3.61 -1.13
CA ALA A 185 -7.21 -3.71 -2.55
C ALA A 185 -6.58 -5.06 -2.90
N ALA A 186 -6.57 -5.36 -4.18
CA ALA A 186 -5.76 -6.38 -4.81
C ALA A 186 -4.72 -5.72 -5.73
N GLY A 187 -3.68 -6.47 -6.10
CA GLY A 187 -2.66 -5.98 -7.02
C GLY A 187 -1.21 -6.13 -6.53
N GLY A 188 -0.95 -7.12 -5.66
CA GLY A 188 0.40 -7.39 -5.16
C GLY A 188 1.01 -6.16 -4.49
N PRO A 189 2.22 -5.72 -4.89
CA PRO A 189 2.93 -4.62 -4.24
C PRO A 189 2.22 -3.26 -4.36
N THR A 190 1.22 -3.11 -5.24
CA THR A 190 0.43 -1.86 -5.34
C THR A 190 -0.60 -1.70 -4.22
N ILE A 191 -0.93 -2.78 -3.49
CA ILE A 191 -2.00 -2.78 -2.48
C ILE A 191 -1.80 -1.70 -1.41
N PRO A 192 -0.63 -1.56 -0.75
CA PRO A 192 -0.45 -0.53 0.27
C PRO A 192 -0.61 0.89 -0.27
N ALA A 193 -0.15 1.16 -1.50
CA ALA A 193 -0.30 2.46 -2.16
C ALA A 193 -1.78 2.78 -2.44
N GLN A 194 -2.55 1.82 -2.98
CA GLN A 194 -3.98 1.97 -3.23
C GLN A 194 -4.76 2.25 -1.94
N VAL A 195 -4.45 1.52 -0.87
CA VAL A 195 -5.12 1.67 0.43
C VAL A 195 -4.78 3.03 1.05
N ALA A 196 -3.50 3.41 1.11
CA ALA A 196 -3.07 4.70 1.66
C ALA A 196 -3.67 5.88 0.89
N LYS A 197 -3.63 5.86 -0.46
CA LYS A 197 -4.23 6.86 -1.33
C LYS A 197 -5.74 6.99 -1.06
N SER A 198 -6.45 5.87 -0.94
CA SER A 198 -7.90 5.88 -0.71
C SER A 198 -8.26 6.44 0.67
N ILE A 199 -7.48 6.15 1.71
CA ILE A 199 -7.65 6.72 3.04
C ILE A 199 -7.43 8.25 3.00
N ILE A 200 -6.34 8.72 2.40
CA ILE A 200 -6.07 10.17 2.23
C ILE A 200 -7.22 10.84 1.48
N ALA A 201 -7.69 10.23 0.40
CA ALA A 201 -8.76 10.79 -0.41
C ALA A 201 -10.08 10.93 0.34
N VAL A 202 -10.45 9.96 1.16
CA VAL A 202 -11.67 10.05 2.00
C VAL A 202 -11.47 11.02 3.16
N ILE A 203 -10.34 10.91 3.87
CA ILE A 203 -10.14 11.63 5.14
C ILE A 203 -9.70 13.08 4.90
N ASP A 204 -8.72 13.33 4.03
CA ASP A 204 -8.16 14.68 3.81
C ASP A 204 -8.88 15.39 2.66
N TRP A 205 -9.05 14.74 1.52
CA TRP A 205 -9.64 15.36 0.32
C TRP A 205 -11.18 15.31 0.30
N LYS A 206 -11.81 14.71 1.34
CA LYS A 206 -13.27 14.63 1.51
C LYS A 206 -14.00 14.03 0.31
N LYS A 207 -13.34 13.15 -0.42
CA LYS A 207 -13.97 12.45 -1.55
C LYS A 207 -14.84 11.29 -1.05
N PRO A 208 -16.01 11.05 -1.66
CA PRO A 208 -16.75 9.82 -1.46
C PRO A 208 -15.86 8.59 -1.76
N VAL A 209 -16.07 7.47 -1.07
CA VAL A 209 -15.23 6.28 -1.21
C VAL A 209 -15.13 5.79 -2.65
N GLN A 210 -16.20 5.89 -3.44
CA GLN A 210 -16.19 5.54 -4.86
C GLN A 210 -15.20 6.41 -5.65
N ASP A 211 -15.24 7.72 -5.44
CA ASP A 211 -14.36 8.68 -6.11
C ASP A 211 -12.91 8.55 -5.60
N ALA A 212 -12.75 8.29 -4.30
CA ALA A 212 -11.45 8.06 -3.67
C ALA A 212 -10.74 6.82 -4.27
N ILE A 213 -11.48 5.75 -4.50
CA ILE A 213 -10.97 4.53 -5.13
C ILE A 213 -10.64 4.80 -6.62
N ALA A 214 -11.51 5.53 -7.32
CA ALA A 214 -11.35 5.86 -8.74
C ALA A 214 -10.20 6.83 -9.04
N LEU A 215 -9.65 7.53 -8.05
CA LEU A 215 -8.45 8.36 -8.25
C LEU A 215 -7.30 7.57 -8.86
N PRO A 216 -6.39 8.24 -9.60
CA PRO A 216 -5.20 7.61 -10.15
C PRO A 216 -4.45 6.73 -9.13
N VAL A 217 -3.84 5.67 -9.62
CA VAL A 217 -2.91 4.86 -8.85
C VAL A 217 -1.49 5.15 -9.30
N MET A 218 -0.66 5.35 -8.32
CA MET A 218 0.77 5.53 -8.42
C MET A 218 1.43 4.62 -7.41
N MET A 219 2.61 4.12 -7.71
CA MET A 219 3.46 3.45 -6.75
C MET A 219 4.92 3.71 -7.03
N VAL A 220 5.76 3.50 -6.04
CA VAL A 220 7.21 3.56 -6.22
C VAL A 220 7.82 2.17 -6.19
N PHE A 221 8.82 1.95 -7.03
CA PHE A 221 9.62 0.74 -7.05
C PHE A 221 11.11 1.15 -7.06
N GLY A 222 11.73 1.11 -5.88
CA GLY A 222 13.02 1.75 -5.67
C GLY A 222 12.91 3.27 -5.85
N ASP A 223 13.66 3.81 -6.80
CA ASP A 223 13.62 5.24 -7.14
C ASP A 223 12.70 5.55 -8.33
N ARG A 224 12.16 4.52 -8.99
CA ARG A 224 11.25 4.67 -10.12
C ARG A 224 9.82 4.89 -9.67
N LEU A 225 9.19 5.92 -10.19
CA LEU A 225 7.77 6.21 -10.03
C LEU A 225 6.98 5.54 -11.15
N ILE A 226 6.00 4.73 -10.81
CA ILE A 226 5.11 4.09 -11.76
C ILE A 226 3.72 4.75 -11.66
N VAL A 227 3.23 5.23 -12.78
CA VAL A 227 1.92 5.85 -12.94
C VAL A 227 1.07 4.96 -13.82
N GLU A 228 -0.19 4.78 -13.49
CA GLU A 228 -1.10 3.98 -14.29
C GLU A 228 -1.39 4.60 -15.66
N SER A 229 -1.62 3.75 -16.68
CA SER A 229 -1.95 4.13 -18.04
C SER A 229 -3.46 4.10 -18.36
N SER A 230 -4.33 3.83 -17.37
CA SER A 230 -5.78 3.80 -17.58
C SER A 230 -6.36 5.21 -17.81
N PRO A 231 -7.60 5.33 -18.29
CA PRO A 231 -8.27 6.63 -18.36
C PRO A 231 -8.33 7.37 -17.02
N GLN A 232 -8.46 6.64 -15.91
CA GLN A 232 -8.43 7.20 -14.56
C GLN A 232 -7.06 7.77 -14.19
N GLY A 233 -5.99 7.25 -14.79
CA GLY A 233 -4.61 7.73 -14.60
C GLY A 233 -4.29 9.03 -15.34
N ALA A 234 -5.11 9.43 -16.32
CA ALA A 234 -4.84 10.59 -17.17
C ALA A 234 -4.56 11.89 -16.39
N PRO A 235 -5.32 12.25 -15.33
CA PRO A 235 -5.01 13.44 -14.53
C PRO A 235 -3.61 13.42 -13.92
N LEU A 236 -3.18 12.29 -13.38
CA LEU A 236 -1.84 12.14 -12.81
C LEU A 236 -0.76 12.11 -13.89
N ALA A 237 -1.02 11.47 -15.03
CA ALA A 237 -0.11 11.50 -16.17
C ALA A 237 0.14 12.92 -16.68
N ALA A 238 -0.89 13.79 -16.65
CA ALA A 238 -0.73 15.20 -16.98
C ALA A 238 0.17 15.98 -16.00
N MET A 239 0.34 15.47 -14.76
CA MET A 239 1.22 16.08 -13.75
C MET A 239 2.68 15.65 -13.91
N ILE A 240 3.02 14.72 -14.80
CA ILE A 240 4.40 14.21 -14.96
C ILE A 240 5.44 15.31 -15.15
N PRO A 241 5.22 16.38 -15.95
CA PRO A 241 6.20 17.47 -16.06
C PRO A 241 6.50 18.14 -14.72
N ALA A 242 5.48 18.37 -13.89
CA ALA A 242 5.63 18.94 -12.55
C ALA A 242 6.35 17.96 -11.58
N LEU A 243 6.01 16.67 -11.63
CA LEU A 243 6.70 15.64 -10.85
C LEU A 243 8.18 15.54 -11.23
N LYS A 244 8.51 15.63 -12.52
CA LYS A 244 9.90 15.69 -12.99
C LYS A 244 10.62 16.94 -12.48
N ALA A 245 9.96 18.10 -12.47
CA ALA A 245 10.52 19.33 -11.91
C ALA A 245 10.81 19.24 -10.41
N LEU A 246 10.05 18.40 -9.68
CA LEU A 246 10.29 18.08 -8.27
C LEU A 246 11.41 17.03 -8.07
N GLY A 247 11.97 16.48 -9.17
CA GLY A 247 13.13 15.59 -9.13
C GLY A 247 12.83 14.10 -9.42
N HIS A 248 11.58 13.71 -9.70
CA HIS A 248 11.27 12.34 -10.13
C HIS A 248 11.79 12.11 -11.55
N SER A 249 13.04 11.67 -11.68
CA SER A 249 13.71 11.49 -12.99
C SER A 249 13.20 10.27 -13.75
N GLU A 250 12.87 9.19 -13.04
CA GLU A 250 12.42 7.92 -13.62
C GLU A 250 10.91 7.74 -13.40
N ILE A 251 10.11 8.12 -14.40
CA ILE A 251 8.66 7.92 -14.38
C ILE A 251 8.29 6.99 -15.54
N THR A 252 7.60 5.90 -15.21
CA THR A 252 7.05 4.94 -16.18
C THR A 252 5.53 5.00 -16.14
N VAL A 253 4.89 5.12 -17.29
CA VAL A 253 3.43 4.99 -17.43
C VAL A 253 3.12 3.61 -17.97
N THR A 254 2.37 2.79 -17.23
CA THR A 254 2.06 1.41 -17.60
C THR A 254 0.76 0.93 -16.97
N ALA A 255 0.21 -0.15 -17.47
CA ALA A 255 -0.90 -0.81 -16.82
C ALA A 255 -0.47 -1.31 -15.43
N LEU A 256 -1.28 -1.02 -14.43
CA LEU A 256 -1.12 -1.52 -13.07
C LEU A 256 -2.32 -2.40 -12.72
N PRO A 257 -2.17 -3.37 -11.83
CA PRO A 257 -3.30 -4.13 -11.32
C PRO A 257 -4.09 -3.28 -10.31
N TYR A 258 -5.39 -3.13 -10.55
CA TYR A 258 -6.28 -2.34 -9.69
C TYR A 258 -7.50 -3.18 -9.31
N LYS A 259 -7.80 -3.30 -8.04
CA LYS A 259 -9.03 -3.91 -7.54
C LYS A 259 -9.29 -3.42 -6.12
N ALA A 260 -9.36 -2.11 -5.92
CA ALA A 260 -9.73 -1.59 -4.61
C ALA A 260 -11.25 -1.62 -4.44
N ASN A 261 -11.71 -1.83 -3.22
CA ASN A 261 -13.08 -1.58 -2.81
C ASN A 261 -13.15 -1.20 -1.34
N GLY A 262 -14.26 -0.62 -0.93
CA GLY A 262 -14.43 -0.20 0.44
C GLY A 262 -15.84 0.28 0.74
N ILE A 263 -16.08 0.54 2.02
CA ILE A 263 -17.34 1.05 2.55
C ILE A 263 -17.01 2.20 3.50
N GLU A 264 -17.61 3.36 3.29
CA GLU A 264 -17.52 4.50 4.19
C GLU A 264 -18.82 4.71 4.96
N ARG A 265 -18.70 5.21 6.18
CA ARG A 265 -19.84 5.65 6.98
C ARG A 265 -20.29 7.04 6.53
N VAL A 266 -21.58 7.18 6.26
CA VAL A 266 -22.21 8.46 5.93
C VAL A 266 -23.37 8.74 6.89
N THR A 267 -23.92 9.96 6.82
CA THR A 267 -25.13 10.28 7.59
C THR A 267 -26.27 9.36 7.18
N GLY A 268 -26.81 8.62 8.15
CA GLY A 268 -27.94 7.72 7.92
C GLY A 268 -27.58 6.34 7.39
N GLY A 269 -26.29 5.97 7.22
CA GLY A 269 -25.94 4.63 6.75
C GLY A 269 -24.51 4.49 6.25
N TRP A 270 -24.38 3.73 5.18
CA TRP A 270 -23.12 3.36 4.57
C TRP A 270 -23.12 3.62 3.06
N ARG A 271 -21.97 3.92 2.53
CA ARG A 271 -21.74 4.07 1.07
C ARG A 271 -20.64 3.10 0.66
N GLY A 272 -20.94 2.23 -0.29
CA GLY A 272 -19.95 1.35 -0.89
C GLY A 272 -19.30 1.99 -2.12
N GLY A 273 -18.07 1.55 -2.41
CA GLY A 273 -17.33 1.88 -3.63
C GLY A 273 -16.52 0.69 -4.11
N ALA A 274 -16.44 0.53 -5.42
CA ALA A 274 -15.63 -0.49 -6.07
C ALA A 274 -14.83 0.13 -7.21
N ASP A 275 -13.65 -0.43 -7.49
CA ASP A 275 -12.75 0.09 -8.50
C ASP A 275 -13.39 -0.01 -9.90
N PRO A 276 -13.55 1.12 -10.62
CA PRO A 276 -14.16 1.12 -11.94
C PRO A 276 -13.30 0.45 -13.02
N ARG A 277 -12.05 0.08 -12.66
CA ARG A 277 -11.10 -0.63 -13.56
C ARG A 277 -11.19 -2.15 -13.42
N SER A 278 -12.07 -2.65 -12.55
CA SER A 278 -12.29 -4.08 -12.27
C SER A 278 -13.77 -4.44 -12.21
N GLU A 279 -14.07 -5.74 -12.05
CA GLU A 279 -15.44 -6.26 -12.05
C GLU A 279 -16.16 -6.11 -10.69
N GLY A 280 -15.50 -5.51 -9.70
CA GLY A 280 -16.04 -5.31 -8.36
C GLY A 280 -17.29 -4.44 -8.35
N VAL A 281 -18.21 -4.72 -7.43
CA VAL A 281 -19.44 -3.95 -7.25
C VAL A 281 -19.68 -3.65 -5.77
N ALA A 282 -20.42 -2.57 -5.51
CA ALA A 282 -20.96 -2.26 -4.19
C ALA A 282 -22.47 -2.56 -4.21
N LEU A 283 -22.92 -3.37 -3.27
CA LEU A 283 -24.32 -3.78 -3.15
C LEU A 283 -24.87 -3.36 -1.77
N GLY A 284 -26.08 -2.82 -1.74
CA GLY A 284 -26.88 -2.60 -0.54
C GLY A 284 -28.05 -3.56 -0.50
N LEU A 285 -28.40 -4.03 0.69
CA LEU A 285 -29.57 -4.87 0.97
C LEU A 285 -30.62 -4.04 1.72
#